data_a7fea0a59ef56eb8fdcd71754f8f0438
#
_entry.id   a7fea0a59ef56eb8fdcd71754f8f0438
#
_cell.length_a   1.000
_cell.length_b   1.000
_cell.length_c   1.000
_cell.angle_alpha   90.00
_cell.angle_beta   90.00
_cell.angle_gamma   90.00
#
_symmetry.space_group_name_H-M   'P 1'
#
loop_
_entity.id
_entity.type
_entity.pdbx_description
1 polymer ?
#
loop_
_entity_poly.entity_id
_entity_poly.type
_entity_poly.pdbx_seq_one_letter_code
_entity_poly.pdbx_strand_id
1 'polypeptide(L)'
;TIVYAFGLHQSDKDFEGDLPFFLVEIRKRVMVCAYAIDKELATSLGRPPRICSRYCSILPPLDISYETIVLSRSEGERALQNLDANGWNTEGNLTVGVRLRVVLLTSLLRESILELSLSPTTQHIPARVEFVSYRFQNYVHIRD
;
A
#
# COMPACT_ATOMS: atom_id res chain seq x y z
N THR A 1 1.93 -0.96 18.14
CA THR A 1 1.09 -0.13 17.24
C THR A 1 -0.24 -0.83 17.02
N ILE A 2 -1.33 -0.07 16.91
CA ILE A 2 -2.69 -0.61 16.76
C ILE A 2 -2.81 -1.52 15.52
N VAL A 3 -2.06 -1.23 14.46
CA VAL A 3 -1.97 -2.02 13.23
C VAL A 3 -1.59 -3.47 13.51
N TYR A 4 -0.65 -3.71 14.40
CA TYR A 4 -0.22 -5.06 14.78
C TYR A 4 -1.25 -5.75 15.68
N ALA A 5 -1.87 -5.00 16.60
CA ALA A 5 -2.90 -5.53 17.49
C ALA A 5 -4.14 -6.03 16.74
N PHE A 6 -4.53 -5.35 15.66
CA PHE A 6 -5.65 -5.75 14.80
C PHE A 6 -5.27 -6.67 13.63
N GLY A 7 -4.00 -7.11 13.58
CA GLY A 7 -3.53 -8.00 12.52
C GLY A 7 -3.59 -7.41 11.10
N LEU A 8 -3.64 -6.07 10.95
CA LEU A 8 -3.71 -5.41 9.63
C LEU A 8 -2.45 -5.61 8.80
N HIS A 9 -1.35 -5.97 9.43
CA HIS A 9 -0.05 -6.26 8.80
C HIS A 9 0.04 -7.66 8.19
N GLN A 10 -0.91 -8.55 8.52
CA GLN A 10 -0.94 -9.93 8.05
C GLN A 10 -1.62 -10.02 6.68
N SER A 11 -1.23 -11.04 5.91
CA SER A 11 -1.89 -11.34 4.64
C SER A 11 -3.33 -11.82 4.89
N ASP A 12 -4.24 -11.49 3.96
CA ASP A 12 -5.62 -12.00 3.99
C ASP A 12 -5.67 -13.54 3.94
N LYS A 13 -4.60 -14.18 3.42
CA LYS A 13 -4.44 -15.64 3.37
C LYS A 13 -4.16 -16.28 4.73
N ASP A 14 -3.71 -15.49 5.71
CA ASP A 14 -3.40 -15.95 7.06
C ASP A 14 -4.65 -16.03 7.96
N PHE A 15 -5.79 -15.54 7.47
CA PHE A 15 -7.07 -15.66 8.18
C PHE A 15 -7.77 -16.95 7.78
N GLU A 16 -7.96 -17.83 8.75
CA GLU A 16 -8.81 -19.01 8.61
C GLU A 16 -10.28 -18.57 8.45
N GLY A 17 -10.75 -18.56 7.23
CA GLY A 17 -12.13 -18.24 6.88
C GLY A 17 -12.22 -17.26 5.71
N ASP A 18 -13.27 -17.41 4.92
CA ASP A 18 -13.59 -16.49 3.82
C ASP A 18 -14.07 -15.14 4.35
N LEU A 19 -13.14 -14.20 4.47
CA LEU A 19 -13.50 -12.82 4.79
C LEU A 19 -14.36 -12.24 3.64
N PRO A 20 -15.45 -11.56 3.94
CA PRO A 20 -16.21 -10.85 2.92
C PRO A 20 -15.34 -9.86 2.14
N PHE A 21 -15.56 -9.76 0.83
CA PHE A 21 -14.78 -8.90 -0.06
C PHE A 21 -14.64 -7.47 0.45
N PHE A 22 -15.74 -6.87 0.93
CA PHE A 22 -15.71 -5.50 1.44
C PHE A 22 -14.77 -5.35 2.64
N LEU A 23 -14.70 -6.36 3.50
CA LEU A 23 -13.84 -6.31 4.69
C LEU A 23 -12.36 -6.42 4.32
N VAL A 24 -12.03 -7.30 3.37
CA VAL A 24 -10.67 -7.42 2.82
C VAL A 24 -10.20 -6.10 2.24
N GLU A 25 -11.05 -5.46 1.43
CA GLU A 25 -10.70 -4.21 0.77
C GLU A 25 -10.60 -3.04 1.77
N ILE A 26 -11.48 -2.97 2.76
CA ILE A 26 -11.40 -1.97 3.84
C ILE A 26 -10.12 -2.15 4.66
N ARG A 27 -9.74 -3.38 5.00
CA ARG A 27 -8.49 -3.66 5.72
C ARG A 27 -7.27 -3.15 4.96
N LYS A 28 -7.18 -3.38 3.66
CA LYS A 28 -6.10 -2.85 2.81
C LYS A 28 -6.05 -1.32 2.85
N ARG A 29 -7.20 -0.66 2.71
CA ARG A 29 -7.32 0.79 2.73
C ARG A 29 -6.89 1.39 4.07
N VAL A 30 -7.34 0.80 5.18
CA VAL A 30 -6.95 1.22 6.53
C VAL A 30 -5.45 1.02 6.75
N MET A 31 -4.89 -0.10 6.29
CA MET A 31 -3.46 -0.36 6.38
C MET A 31 -2.65 0.68 5.61
N VAL A 32 -3.05 1.02 4.39
CA VAL A 32 -2.38 2.06 3.58
C VAL A 32 -2.42 3.42 4.27
N CYS A 33 -3.56 3.81 4.82
CA CYS A 33 -3.68 5.07 5.57
C CYS A 33 -2.77 5.08 6.80
N ALA A 34 -2.78 4.02 7.60
CA ALA A 34 -1.94 3.93 8.80
C ALA A 34 -0.46 3.96 8.44
N TYR A 35 -0.06 3.26 7.37
CA TYR A 35 1.29 3.25 6.87
C TYR A 35 1.75 4.63 6.39
N ALA A 36 0.91 5.34 5.64
CA ALA A 36 1.21 6.69 5.16
C ALA A 36 1.38 7.69 6.33
N ILE A 37 0.48 7.68 7.29
CA ILE A 37 0.56 8.53 8.49
C ILE A 37 1.85 8.24 9.27
N ASP A 38 2.24 6.98 9.42
CA ASP A 38 3.48 6.62 10.11
C ASP A 38 4.72 7.21 9.40
N LYS A 39 4.74 7.19 8.05
CA LYS A 39 5.83 7.78 7.27
C LYS A 39 5.87 9.31 7.35
N GLU A 40 4.70 9.96 7.33
CA GLU A 40 4.61 11.42 7.53
C GLU A 40 5.16 11.83 8.91
N LEU A 41 4.73 11.14 9.96
CA LEU A 41 5.20 11.39 11.31
C LEU A 41 6.69 11.11 11.48
N ALA A 42 7.19 10.00 10.89
CA ALA A 42 8.60 9.66 10.92
C ALA A 42 9.46 10.75 10.27
N THR A 43 9.01 11.24 9.09
CA THR A 43 9.69 12.32 8.37
C THR A 43 9.69 13.62 9.16
N SER A 44 8.52 14.02 9.68
CA SER A 44 8.36 15.29 10.42
C SER A 44 9.14 15.31 11.74
N LEU A 45 9.31 14.16 12.38
CA LEU A 45 9.98 14.02 13.68
C LEU A 45 11.45 13.60 13.55
N GLY A 46 11.96 13.37 12.35
CA GLY A 46 13.33 12.91 12.10
C GLY A 46 13.68 11.59 12.78
N ARG A 47 12.74 10.65 12.85
CA ARG A 47 12.92 9.36 13.54
C ARG A 47 12.55 8.16 12.66
N PRO A 48 13.03 6.94 12.99
CA PRO A 48 12.62 5.75 12.28
C PRO A 48 11.10 5.52 12.32
N PRO A 49 10.51 5.04 11.22
CA PRO A 49 9.11 4.68 11.18
C PRO A 49 8.82 3.49 12.09
N ARG A 50 7.58 3.39 12.59
CA ARG A 50 7.12 2.30 13.46
C ARG A 50 6.56 1.11 12.68
N ILE A 51 6.07 1.36 11.48
CA ILE A 51 5.55 0.34 10.57
C ILE A 51 6.57 0.17 9.46
N CYS A 52 7.13 -1.02 9.31
CA CYS A 52 8.12 -1.32 8.29
C CYS A 52 7.52 -2.28 7.26
N SER A 53 7.66 -1.96 5.97
CA SER A 53 7.17 -2.79 4.87
C SER A 53 7.76 -4.20 4.87
N ARG A 54 8.94 -4.40 5.45
CA ARG A 54 9.61 -5.72 5.56
C ARG A 54 8.87 -6.69 6.47
N TYR A 55 8.06 -6.18 7.42
CA TYR A 55 7.33 -6.98 8.40
C TYR A 55 5.83 -6.96 8.18
N CYS A 56 5.39 -6.37 7.08
CA CYS A 56 3.97 -6.17 6.78
C CYS A 56 3.65 -6.61 5.36
N SER A 57 2.58 -7.38 5.21
CA SER A 57 1.99 -7.67 3.91
C SER A 57 1.13 -6.47 3.48
N ILE A 58 1.77 -5.48 2.83
CA ILE A 58 1.07 -4.29 2.38
C ILE A 58 0.65 -4.49 0.92
N LEU A 59 -0.62 -4.82 0.73
CA LEU A 59 -1.20 -4.99 -0.58
C LEU A 59 -1.88 -3.70 -1.04
N PRO A 60 -1.70 -3.30 -2.32
CA PRO A 60 -2.40 -2.15 -2.86
C PRO A 60 -3.92 -2.40 -2.86
N PRO A 61 -4.73 -1.44 -2.43
CA PRO A 61 -6.17 -1.54 -2.56
C PRO A 61 -6.57 -1.52 -4.04
N LEU A 62 -7.74 -2.04 -4.35
CA LEU A 62 -8.28 -1.98 -5.70
C LEU A 62 -8.68 -0.56 -6.07
N ASP A 63 -8.54 -0.24 -7.35
CA ASP A 63 -8.92 1.06 -7.90
C ASP A 63 -10.43 1.14 -8.16
N ILE A 64 -11.19 1.11 -7.08
CA ILE A 64 -12.66 1.19 -7.05
C ILE A 64 -13.14 2.22 -6.03
N SER A 65 -14.38 2.69 -6.21
CA SER A 65 -15.01 3.63 -5.29
C SER A 65 -15.45 2.95 -3.98
N TYR A 66 -15.84 3.73 -2.98
CA TYR A 66 -16.42 3.18 -1.74
C TYR A 66 -17.78 2.56 -1.99
N GLU A 67 -18.57 3.16 -2.86
CA GLU A 67 -19.89 2.66 -3.24
C GLU A 67 -19.78 1.26 -3.83
N THR A 68 -18.78 1.03 -4.68
CA THR A 68 -18.51 -0.27 -5.31
C THR A 68 -18.19 -1.36 -4.27
N ILE A 69 -17.52 -1.01 -3.19
CA ILE A 69 -17.14 -1.99 -2.14
C ILE A 69 -18.36 -2.54 -1.41
N VAL A 70 -19.40 -1.72 -1.23
CA VAL A 70 -20.61 -2.09 -0.48
C VAL A 70 -21.73 -2.63 -1.38
N LEU A 71 -21.52 -2.73 -2.69
CA LEU A 71 -22.48 -3.30 -3.62
C LEU A 71 -22.74 -4.79 -3.34
N SER A 72 -23.86 -5.27 -3.84
CA SER A 72 -24.16 -6.69 -3.84
C SER A 72 -23.07 -7.49 -4.58
N ARG A 73 -22.95 -8.78 -4.26
CA ARG A 73 -21.90 -9.63 -4.86
C ARG A 73 -21.89 -9.57 -6.39
N SER A 74 -23.05 -9.61 -7.03
CA SER A 74 -23.19 -9.58 -8.49
C SER A 74 -22.77 -8.25 -9.11
N GLU A 75 -23.05 -7.14 -8.46
CA GLU A 75 -22.65 -5.80 -8.92
C GLU A 75 -21.17 -5.55 -8.66
N GLY A 76 -20.66 -6.03 -7.52
CA GLY A 76 -19.24 -6.00 -7.20
C GLY A 76 -18.41 -6.78 -8.21
N GLU A 77 -18.83 -8.00 -8.59
CA GLU A 77 -18.16 -8.82 -9.61
C GLU A 77 -18.09 -8.11 -10.98
N ARG A 78 -19.14 -7.40 -11.38
CA ARG A 78 -19.13 -6.60 -12.63
C ARG A 78 -18.14 -5.44 -12.54
N ALA A 79 -18.09 -4.74 -11.42
CA ALA A 79 -17.13 -3.65 -11.24
C ALA A 79 -15.68 -4.13 -11.23
N LEU A 80 -15.42 -5.35 -10.75
CA LEU A 80 -14.10 -5.97 -10.80
C LEU A 80 -13.66 -6.33 -12.24
N GLN A 81 -14.58 -6.56 -13.18
CA GLN A 81 -14.26 -6.81 -14.58
C GLN A 81 -13.65 -5.59 -15.28
N ASN A 82 -13.87 -4.38 -14.75
CA ASN A 82 -13.29 -3.14 -15.26
C ASN A 82 -11.89 -2.86 -14.70
N LEU A 83 -11.31 -3.81 -13.98
CA LEU A 83 -9.94 -3.70 -13.47
C LEU A 83 -8.98 -4.53 -14.34
N ASP A 84 -7.76 -4.01 -14.48
CA ASP A 84 -6.66 -4.78 -15.07
C ASP A 84 -6.13 -5.86 -14.09
N ALA A 85 -5.16 -6.66 -14.54
CA ALA A 85 -4.53 -7.71 -13.74
C ALA A 85 -3.87 -7.19 -12.45
N ASN A 86 -3.53 -5.91 -12.41
CA ASN A 86 -2.89 -5.22 -11.29
C ASN A 86 -3.91 -4.48 -10.39
N GLY A 87 -5.21 -4.55 -10.72
CA GLY A 87 -6.28 -3.91 -9.97
C GLY A 87 -6.43 -2.40 -10.22
N TRP A 88 -5.97 -1.90 -11.38
CA TRP A 88 -6.22 -0.54 -11.82
C TRP A 88 -7.50 -0.46 -12.66
N ASN A 89 -8.21 0.63 -12.54
CA ASN A 89 -9.40 0.92 -13.35
C ASN A 89 -9.00 1.19 -14.81
N THR A 90 -9.64 0.50 -15.74
CA THR A 90 -9.40 0.64 -17.19
C THR A 90 -10.26 1.70 -17.85
N GLU A 91 -11.29 2.22 -17.17
CA GLU A 91 -12.21 3.24 -17.70
C GLU A 91 -11.67 4.68 -17.56
N GLY A 92 -10.52 4.89 -16.90
CA GLY A 92 -9.94 6.20 -16.70
C GLY A 92 -10.62 7.05 -15.63
N ASN A 93 -11.50 6.49 -14.83
CA ASN A 93 -12.17 7.19 -13.74
C ASN A 93 -11.21 7.41 -12.57
N LEU A 94 -11.22 8.64 -12.02
CA LEU A 94 -10.47 8.96 -10.81
C LEU A 94 -11.26 8.52 -9.58
N THR A 95 -10.91 7.37 -9.05
CA THR A 95 -11.53 6.82 -7.84
C THR A 95 -10.71 7.14 -6.57
N VAL A 96 -11.30 6.86 -5.41
CA VAL A 96 -10.55 6.88 -4.14
C VAL A 96 -9.47 5.80 -4.14
N GLY A 97 -9.67 4.69 -4.85
CA GLY A 97 -8.70 3.63 -5.02
C GLY A 97 -7.39 4.13 -5.64
N VAL A 98 -7.44 4.87 -6.74
CA VAL A 98 -6.25 5.52 -7.36
C VAL A 98 -5.48 6.33 -6.34
N ARG A 99 -6.18 7.20 -5.59
CA ARG A 99 -5.53 8.08 -4.60
C ARG A 99 -4.78 7.26 -3.54
N LEU A 100 -5.40 6.22 -3.01
CA LEU A 100 -4.78 5.37 -2.00
C LEU A 100 -3.59 4.59 -2.56
N ARG A 101 -3.65 4.15 -3.80
CA ARG A 101 -2.52 3.49 -4.47
C ARG A 101 -1.33 4.44 -4.64
N VAL A 102 -1.58 5.68 -5.08
CA VAL A 102 -0.53 6.72 -5.17
C VAL A 102 0.05 7.03 -3.79
N VAL A 103 -0.78 7.16 -2.76
CA VAL A 103 -0.34 7.36 -1.38
C VAL A 103 0.51 6.19 -0.89
N LEU A 104 0.17 4.95 -1.24
CA LEU A 104 0.99 3.79 -0.91
C LEU A 104 2.36 3.86 -1.58
N LEU A 105 2.41 4.10 -2.90
CA LEU A 105 3.66 4.18 -3.66
C LEU A 105 4.59 5.26 -3.12
N THR A 106 4.06 6.46 -2.86
CA THR A 106 4.84 7.57 -2.30
C THR A 106 5.32 7.27 -0.87
N SER A 107 4.53 6.55 -0.07
CA SER A 107 4.91 6.15 1.29
C SER A 107 5.99 5.07 1.31
N LEU A 108 5.98 4.13 0.36
CA LEU A 108 7.04 3.14 0.17
C LEU A 108 8.36 3.80 -0.23
N LEU A 109 8.30 4.78 -1.15
CA LEU A 109 9.47 5.57 -1.52
C LEU A 109 10.00 6.36 -0.31
N ARG A 110 9.11 7.00 0.44
CA ARG A 110 9.48 7.75 1.66
C ARG A 110 10.14 6.86 2.70
N GLU A 111 9.66 5.63 2.93
CA GLU A 111 10.34 4.68 3.82
C GLU A 111 11.76 4.41 3.37
N SER A 112 11.95 4.17 2.07
CA SER A 112 13.29 3.91 1.52
C SER A 112 14.23 5.12 1.69
N ILE A 113 13.72 6.33 1.53
CA ILE A 113 14.50 7.57 1.77
C ILE A 113 14.83 7.72 3.27
N LEU A 114 13.87 7.43 4.16
CA LEU A 114 14.11 7.46 5.61
C LEU A 114 15.16 6.43 6.03
N GLU A 115 15.12 5.22 5.47
CA GLU A 115 16.15 4.19 5.71
C GLU A 115 17.56 4.67 5.29
N LEU A 116 17.65 5.42 4.19
CA LEU A 116 18.92 6.00 3.74
C LEU A 116 19.39 7.11 4.67
N SER A 117 18.52 8.07 4.98
CA SER A 117 18.87 9.28 5.73
C SER A 117 19.14 9.02 7.20
N LEU A 118 18.48 8.03 7.81
CA LEU A 118 18.64 7.66 9.20
C LEU A 118 19.68 6.56 9.44
N SER A 119 20.29 6.04 8.38
CA SER A 119 21.32 5.00 8.49
C SER A 119 22.62 5.58 9.06
N PRO A 120 23.21 4.97 10.10
CA PRO A 120 24.47 5.42 10.66
C PRO A 120 25.68 5.18 9.74
N THR A 121 25.52 4.35 8.71
CA THR A 121 26.60 3.96 7.82
C THR A 121 26.51 4.73 6.52
N THR A 122 27.51 5.57 6.26
CA THR A 122 27.68 6.29 4.98
C THR A 122 28.30 5.43 3.88
N GLN A 123 28.77 4.21 4.23
CA GLN A 123 29.33 3.28 3.26
C GLN A 123 28.24 2.76 2.31
N HIS A 124 28.54 2.76 1.02
CA HIS A 124 27.65 2.28 -0.04
C HIS A 124 26.39 3.10 -0.31
N ILE A 125 26.34 4.39 0.03
CA ILE A 125 25.22 5.27 -0.33
C ILE A 125 24.87 5.18 -1.83
N PRO A 126 25.80 5.20 -2.79
CA PRO A 126 25.47 5.09 -4.21
C PRO A 126 24.68 3.81 -4.55
N ALA A 127 25.13 2.65 -4.08
CA ALA A 127 24.46 1.36 -4.33
C ALA A 127 23.08 1.31 -3.66
N ARG A 128 22.91 1.95 -2.51
CA ARG A 128 21.62 2.02 -1.81
C ARG A 128 20.62 2.96 -2.52
N VAL A 129 21.10 4.08 -3.07
CA VAL A 129 20.30 4.98 -3.91
C VAL A 129 19.86 4.26 -5.17
N GLU A 130 20.76 3.53 -5.82
CA GLU A 130 20.45 2.73 -7.00
C GLU A 130 19.39 1.65 -6.70
N PHE A 131 19.51 0.96 -5.57
CA PHE A 131 18.51 0.00 -5.10
C PHE A 131 17.13 0.65 -4.85
N VAL A 132 17.08 1.84 -4.25
CA VAL A 132 15.82 2.60 -4.05
C VAL A 132 15.22 3.00 -5.39
N SER A 133 16.04 3.46 -6.33
CA SER A 133 15.60 3.82 -7.69
C SER A 133 15.03 2.61 -8.43
N TYR A 134 15.71 1.46 -8.35
CA TYR A 134 15.24 0.21 -8.93
C TYR A 134 13.89 -0.25 -8.32
N ARG A 135 13.75 -0.21 -6.99
CA ARG A 135 12.48 -0.53 -6.34
C ARG A 135 11.36 0.40 -6.80
N PHE A 136 11.64 1.68 -6.90
CA PHE A 136 10.64 2.66 -7.34
C PHE A 136 10.21 2.40 -8.79
N GLN A 137 11.15 2.13 -9.69
CA GLN A 137 10.85 1.77 -11.07
C GLN A 137 9.94 0.52 -11.13
N ASN A 138 10.24 -0.52 -10.35
CA ASN A 138 9.41 -1.71 -10.31
C ASN A 138 8.01 -1.46 -9.73
N TYR A 139 7.85 -0.52 -8.80
CA TYR A 139 6.52 -0.14 -8.30
C TYR A 139 5.72 0.66 -9.33
N VAL A 140 6.38 1.42 -10.18
CA VAL A 140 5.73 2.21 -11.26
C VAL A 140 5.39 1.31 -12.46
N HIS A 141 6.25 0.35 -12.81
CA HIS A 141 6.03 -0.60 -13.91
C HIS A 141 4.99 -1.71 -13.63
N ILE A 142 4.40 -1.74 -12.45
CA ILE A 142 3.18 -2.55 -12.22
C ILE A 142 2.01 -2.07 -13.11
N ARG A 143 2.21 -1.04 -13.92
CA ARG A 143 1.21 -0.49 -14.85
C ARG A 143 1.37 -0.98 -16.30
N ASP A 144 2.47 -1.61 -16.64
CA ASP A 144 2.72 -2.23 -17.95
C ASP A 144 2.58 -3.75 -17.87
#